data_3fcdf74d3613cd03b0f8fc1fa3cfc6c7
#
_entry.id   3fcdf74d3613cd03b0f8fc1fa3cfc6c7
#
_cell.length_a   1.000
_cell.length_b   1.000
_cell.length_c   1.000
_cell.angle_alpha   90.00
_cell.angle_beta   90.00
_cell.angle_gamma   90.00
#
_symmetry.space_group_name_H-M   'P 1'
#
loop_
_entity.id
_entity.type
_entity.pdbx_description
1 polymer ?
#
loop_
_entity_poly.entity_id
_entity_poly.type
_entity_poly.pdbx_seq_one_letter_code
_entity_poly.pdbx_strand_id
1 'polypeptide(L)'
;MITATEAQANVAKYEEMVEAKRVEATQQVKAQTMAYCNNELSAMIKTASEKGSKRVIIDTIQRYNSPRECCDQVQQFGGAFSIYEKVRHLHMPFLVRYVQEHGFTVKVYEKSYHTANSKASYAWETGKQYYIEW
;
A
#
# COMPACT_ATOMS: atom_id res chain seq x y z
N MET A 1 36.25 -8.68 -25.60
CA MET A 1 35.83 -7.83 -24.49
C MET A 1 34.65 -6.96 -24.93
N ILE A 2 33.62 -6.85 -24.09
CA ILE A 2 32.49 -5.99 -24.37
C ILE A 2 32.92 -4.51 -24.37
N THR A 3 32.36 -3.72 -25.24
CA THR A 3 32.60 -2.26 -25.32
C THR A 3 31.69 -1.50 -24.35
N ALA A 4 32.05 -0.26 -24.04
CA ALA A 4 31.20 0.60 -23.24
C ALA A 4 29.83 0.85 -23.89
N THR A 5 29.80 0.97 -25.22
CA THR A 5 28.55 1.15 -25.99
C THR A 5 27.65 -0.07 -25.85
N GLU A 6 28.21 -1.28 -25.93
CA GLU A 6 27.45 -2.51 -25.73
C GLU A 6 26.91 -2.64 -24.29
N ALA A 7 27.71 -2.25 -23.31
CA ALA A 7 27.29 -2.21 -21.91
C ALA A 7 26.13 -1.24 -21.69
N GLN A 8 26.21 -0.05 -22.27
CA GLN A 8 25.14 0.96 -22.21
C GLN A 8 23.84 0.46 -22.86
N ALA A 9 23.95 -0.22 -24.01
CA ALA A 9 22.79 -0.82 -24.66
C ALA A 9 22.13 -1.91 -23.81
N ASN A 10 22.92 -2.72 -23.11
CA ASN A 10 22.42 -3.74 -22.20
C ASN A 10 21.67 -3.11 -21.01
N VAL A 11 22.19 -2.02 -20.46
CA VAL A 11 21.53 -1.28 -19.38
C VAL A 11 20.19 -0.71 -19.85
N ALA A 12 20.14 -0.11 -21.03
CA ALA A 12 18.91 0.42 -21.60
C ALA A 12 17.84 -0.64 -21.78
N LYS A 13 18.20 -1.82 -22.29
CA LYS A 13 17.29 -2.96 -22.41
C LYS A 13 16.76 -3.45 -21.07
N TYR A 14 17.63 -3.50 -20.07
CA TYR A 14 17.24 -3.89 -18.72
C TYR A 14 16.25 -2.90 -18.12
N GLU A 15 16.50 -1.61 -18.24
CA GLU A 15 15.61 -0.54 -17.76
C GLU A 15 14.24 -0.59 -18.42
N GLU A 16 14.18 -0.83 -19.73
CA GLU A 16 12.91 -1.01 -20.47
C GLU A 16 12.12 -2.22 -19.93
N MET A 17 12.81 -3.33 -19.68
CA MET A 17 12.19 -4.53 -19.13
C MET A 17 11.63 -4.28 -17.73
N VAL A 18 12.39 -3.60 -16.87
CA VAL A 18 11.98 -3.26 -15.50
C VAL A 18 10.76 -2.35 -15.53
N GLU A 19 10.75 -1.34 -16.41
CA GLU A 19 9.63 -0.42 -16.54
C GLU A 19 8.37 -1.12 -17.04
N ALA A 20 8.47 -2.02 -18.00
CA ALA A 20 7.34 -2.80 -18.48
C ALA A 20 6.74 -3.67 -17.36
N LYS A 21 7.58 -4.30 -16.56
CA LYS A 21 7.15 -5.10 -15.40
C LYS A 21 6.50 -4.23 -14.33
N ARG A 22 7.02 -3.02 -14.09
CA ARG A 22 6.45 -2.08 -13.15
C ARG A 22 5.04 -1.64 -13.57
N VAL A 23 4.84 -1.34 -14.82
CA VAL A 23 3.53 -0.96 -15.38
C VAL A 23 2.54 -2.12 -15.23
N GLU A 24 2.94 -3.34 -15.57
CA GLU A 24 2.10 -4.54 -15.41
C GLU A 24 1.72 -4.76 -13.95
N ALA A 25 2.69 -4.70 -13.03
CA ALA A 25 2.44 -4.86 -11.60
C ALA A 25 1.51 -3.77 -11.04
N THR A 26 1.66 -2.53 -11.50
CA THR A 26 0.76 -1.42 -11.13
C THR A 26 -0.67 -1.69 -11.58
N GLN A 27 -0.87 -2.20 -12.80
CA GLN A 27 -2.20 -2.58 -13.30
C GLN A 27 -2.81 -3.72 -12.51
N GLN A 28 -2.01 -4.70 -12.08
CA GLN A 28 -2.47 -5.79 -11.22
C GLN A 28 -2.96 -5.27 -9.86
N VAL A 29 -2.20 -4.37 -9.23
CA VAL A 29 -2.61 -3.74 -7.97
C VAL A 29 -3.90 -2.96 -8.15
N LYS A 30 -4.04 -2.21 -9.21
CA LYS A 30 -5.26 -1.47 -9.53
C LYS A 30 -6.46 -2.39 -9.69
N ALA A 31 -6.32 -3.47 -10.45
CA ALA A 31 -7.39 -4.46 -10.66
C ALA A 31 -7.82 -5.13 -9.35
N GLN A 32 -6.86 -5.52 -8.51
CA GLN A 32 -7.14 -6.10 -7.20
C GLN A 32 -7.84 -5.11 -6.26
N THR A 33 -7.43 -3.85 -6.29
CA THR A 33 -8.07 -2.79 -5.51
C THR A 33 -9.52 -2.57 -5.93
N MET A 34 -9.79 -2.53 -7.22
CA MET A 34 -11.15 -2.39 -7.75
C MET A 34 -12.01 -3.59 -7.37
N ALA A 35 -11.47 -4.81 -7.45
CA ALA A 35 -12.17 -6.02 -7.02
C ALA A 35 -12.51 -5.98 -5.52
N TYR A 36 -11.57 -5.54 -4.69
CA TYR A 36 -11.81 -5.34 -3.27
C TYR A 36 -12.93 -4.32 -3.02
N CYS A 37 -12.89 -3.18 -3.68
CA CYS A 37 -13.91 -2.13 -3.54
C CYS A 37 -15.28 -2.62 -3.96
N ASN A 38 -15.38 -3.32 -5.08
CA ASN A 38 -16.65 -3.79 -5.61
C ASN A 38 -17.27 -4.95 -4.82
N ASN A 39 -16.44 -5.75 -4.14
CA ASN A 39 -16.89 -6.91 -3.38
C ASN A 39 -16.92 -6.65 -1.88
N GLU A 40 -15.75 -6.60 -1.23
CA GLU A 40 -15.66 -6.53 0.22
C GLU A 40 -16.07 -5.17 0.77
N LEU A 41 -15.53 -4.10 0.22
CA LEU A 41 -15.80 -2.74 0.70
C LEU A 41 -17.26 -2.35 0.45
N SER A 42 -17.80 -2.66 -0.72
CA SER A 42 -19.21 -2.42 -1.02
C SER A 42 -20.14 -3.14 -0.04
N ALA A 43 -19.82 -4.38 0.32
CA ALA A 43 -20.60 -5.15 1.30
C ALA A 43 -20.52 -4.50 2.70
N MET A 44 -19.33 -4.03 3.10
CA MET A 44 -19.15 -3.33 4.37
C MET A 44 -19.96 -2.03 4.42
N ILE A 45 -19.92 -1.25 3.38
CA ILE A 45 -20.65 0.03 3.27
C ILE A 45 -22.15 -0.25 3.30
N LYS A 46 -22.62 -1.23 2.53
CA LYS A 46 -24.04 -1.61 2.51
C LYS A 46 -24.52 -2.01 3.89
N THR A 47 -23.81 -2.90 4.57
CA THR A 47 -24.18 -3.37 5.92
C THR A 47 -24.18 -2.22 6.92
N ALA A 48 -23.16 -1.35 6.89
CA ALA A 48 -23.06 -0.20 7.79
C ALA A 48 -24.18 0.81 7.54
N SER A 49 -24.48 1.12 6.27
CA SER A 49 -25.54 2.07 5.92
C SER A 49 -26.92 1.56 6.29
N GLU A 50 -27.20 0.26 6.13
CA GLU A 50 -28.46 -0.35 6.54
C GLU A 50 -28.69 -0.29 8.07
N LYS A 51 -27.61 -0.18 8.85
CA LYS A 51 -27.64 0.01 10.30
C LYS A 51 -27.65 1.47 10.74
N GLY A 52 -27.69 2.40 9.81
CA GLY A 52 -27.69 3.84 10.10
C GLY A 52 -26.32 4.45 10.30
N SER A 53 -25.24 3.70 10.06
CA SER A 53 -23.89 4.27 10.08
C SER A 53 -23.64 5.16 8.88
N LYS A 54 -22.81 6.18 9.06
CA LYS A 54 -22.45 7.14 8.01
C LYS A 54 -21.03 7.00 7.54
N ARG A 55 -20.31 5.99 8.01
CA ARG A 55 -18.91 5.75 7.66
C ARG A 55 -18.50 4.31 7.89
N VAL A 56 -17.44 3.92 7.21
CA VAL A 56 -16.64 2.73 7.50
C VAL A 56 -15.18 3.13 7.68
N ILE A 57 -14.43 2.36 8.45
CA ILE A 57 -13.03 2.63 8.78
C ILE A 57 -12.19 1.49 8.25
N ILE A 58 -11.13 1.84 7.52
CA ILE A 58 -10.11 0.89 7.08
C ILE A 58 -8.81 1.23 7.80
N ASP A 59 -8.30 0.27 8.57
CA ASP A 59 -7.03 0.37 9.25
C ASP A 59 -5.92 -0.27 8.44
N THR A 60 -4.81 0.47 8.27
CA THR A 60 -3.60 -0.02 7.62
C THR A 60 -2.41 0.01 8.60
N ILE A 61 -2.63 -0.52 9.80
CA ILE A 61 -1.61 -0.49 10.84
C ILE A 61 -0.55 -1.56 10.58
N GLN A 62 0.70 -1.13 10.61
CA GLN A 62 1.86 -2.02 10.59
C GLN A 62 2.50 -2.04 11.97
N ARG A 63 2.86 -3.23 12.43
CA ARG A 63 3.45 -3.44 13.75
C ARG A 63 4.89 -3.90 13.60
N TYR A 64 5.77 -3.26 14.34
CA TYR A 64 7.19 -3.56 14.37
C TYR A 64 7.64 -3.80 15.81
N ASN A 65 8.55 -4.75 15.99
CA ASN A 65 9.07 -5.06 17.33
C ASN A 65 10.10 -4.04 17.83
N SER A 66 10.75 -3.31 16.93
CA SER A 66 11.71 -2.27 17.26
C SER A 66 11.81 -1.23 16.15
N PRO A 67 12.29 0.00 16.45
CA PRO A 67 12.56 1.01 15.42
C PRO A 67 13.53 0.53 14.35
N ARG A 68 14.52 -0.26 14.74
CA ARG A 68 15.51 -0.84 13.84
C ARG A 68 14.85 -1.83 12.86
N GLU A 69 14.00 -2.71 13.36
CA GLU A 69 13.24 -3.63 12.52
C GLU A 69 12.38 -2.89 11.50
N CYS A 70 11.72 -1.81 11.92
CA CYS A 70 10.98 -0.93 11.02
C CYS A 70 11.88 -0.34 9.92
N CYS A 71 13.05 0.18 10.31
CA CYS A 71 14.02 0.73 9.37
C CYS A 71 14.59 -0.34 8.44
N ASP A 72 14.91 -1.51 8.96
CA ASP A 72 15.42 -2.63 8.18
C ASP A 72 14.39 -3.11 7.16
N GLN A 73 13.12 -3.14 7.51
CA GLN A 73 12.06 -3.45 6.56
C GLN A 73 11.95 -2.41 5.45
N VAL A 74 12.07 -1.14 5.77
CA VAL A 74 12.10 -0.06 4.78
C VAL A 74 13.32 -0.21 3.85
N GLN A 75 14.46 -0.58 4.38
CA GLN A 75 15.66 -0.85 3.60
C GLN A 75 15.51 -2.10 2.74
N GLN A 76 14.90 -3.16 3.25
CA GLN A 76 14.61 -4.37 2.48
C GLN A 76 13.69 -4.11 1.30
N PHE A 77 12.77 -3.16 1.40
CA PHE A 77 11.95 -2.72 0.28
C PHE A 77 12.77 -2.21 -0.91
N GLY A 78 13.98 -1.77 -0.68
CA GLY A 78 14.86 -1.27 -1.75
C GLY A 78 15.56 -2.37 -2.57
N GLY A 79 15.74 -3.60 -2.04
CA GLY A 79 16.64 -4.58 -2.65
C GLY A 79 16.06 -5.94 -3.04
N ALA A 80 15.22 -6.53 -2.19
CA ALA A 80 14.86 -7.94 -2.29
C ALA A 80 13.42 -8.22 -2.75
N PHE A 81 12.57 -7.20 -2.82
CA PHE A 81 11.16 -7.38 -3.16
C PHE A 81 10.94 -7.40 -4.67
N SER A 82 9.97 -8.20 -5.10
CA SER A 82 9.50 -8.18 -6.48
C SER A 82 8.96 -6.80 -6.86
N ILE A 83 8.92 -6.53 -8.16
CA ILE A 83 8.35 -5.27 -8.66
C ILE A 83 6.90 -5.10 -8.19
N TYR A 84 6.15 -6.18 -8.10
CA TYR A 84 4.80 -6.17 -7.57
C TYR A 84 4.76 -5.62 -6.13
N GLU A 85 5.63 -6.09 -5.25
CA GLU A 85 5.71 -5.60 -3.88
C GLU A 85 6.08 -4.12 -3.79
N LYS A 86 6.96 -3.65 -4.67
CA LYS A 86 7.34 -2.23 -4.74
C LYS A 86 6.16 -1.30 -5.07
N VAL A 87 5.18 -1.76 -5.82
CA VAL A 87 3.99 -0.98 -6.19
C VAL A 87 2.76 -1.28 -5.34
N ARG A 88 2.84 -2.24 -4.45
CA ARG A 88 1.73 -2.65 -3.58
C ARG A 88 1.18 -1.51 -2.73
N HIS A 89 2.02 -0.56 -2.35
CA HIS A 89 1.60 0.63 -1.60
C HIS A 89 0.58 1.50 -2.35
N LEU A 90 0.47 1.34 -3.66
CA LEU A 90 -0.50 2.08 -4.49
C LEU A 90 -1.94 1.59 -4.29
N HIS A 91 -2.14 0.48 -3.59
CA HIS A 91 -3.48 -0.04 -3.28
C HIS A 91 -4.37 1.01 -2.62
N MET A 92 -3.91 1.67 -1.56
CA MET A 92 -4.72 2.67 -0.85
C MET A 92 -4.98 3.94 -1.66
N PRO A 93 -3.99 4.55 -2.35
CA PRO A 93 -4.28 5.65 -3.28
C PRO A 93 -5.30 5.31 -4.36
N PHE A 94 -5.25 4.14 -4.94
CA PHE A 94 -6.24 3.69 -5.92
C PHE A 94 -7.63 3.51 -5.30
N LEU A 95 -7.70 2.93 -4.10
CA LEU A 95 -8.94 2.77 -3.36
C LEU A 95 -9.58 4.13 -3.05
N VAL A 96 -8.82 5.06 -2.53
CA VAL A 96 -9.29 6.41 -2.20
C VAL A 96 -9.87 7.10 -3.43
N ARG A 97 -9.13 7.08 -4.54
CA ARG A 97 -9.61 7.67 -5.81
C ARG A 97 -10.90 7.02 -6.28
N TYR A 98 -10.95 5.70 -6.25
CA TYR A 98 -12.11 4.94 -6.74
C TYR A 98 -13.38 5.24 -5.94
N VAL A 99 -13.29 5.27 -4.61
CA VAL A 99 -14.45 5.57 -3.77
C VAL A 99 -14.85 7.05 -3.88
N GLN A 100 -13.91 7.96 -4.04
CA GLN A 100 -14.21 9.37 -4.29
C GLN A 100 -14.96 9.57 -5.60
N GLU A 101 -14.60 8.84 -6.64
CA GLU A 101 -15.31 8.85 -7.93
C GLU A 101 -16.76 8.36 -7.80
N HIS A 102 -17.04 7.55 -6.78
CA HIS A 102 -18.38 7.06 -6.47
C HIS A 102 -19.15 7.94 -5.46
N GLY A 103 -18.64 9.14 -5.16
CA GLY A 103 -19.31 10.14 -4.33
C GLY A 103 -19.00 10.06 -2.84
N PHE A 104 -18.10 9.19 -2.41
CA PHE A 104 -17.69 9.08 -1.01
C PHE A 104 -16.66 10.15 -0.64
N THR A 105 -16.69 10.58 0.62
CA THR A 105 -15.64 11.42 1.20
C THR A 105 -14.65 10.53 1.96
N VAL A 106 -13.36 10.79 1.80
CA VAL A 106 -12.32 10.03 2.49
C VAL A 106 -11.53 10.97 3.40
N LYS A 107 -11.45 10.61 4.67
CA LYS A 107 -10.57 11.27 5.64
C LYS A 107 -9.49 10.30 6.08
N VAL A 108 -8.25 10.78 6.14
CA VAL A 108 -7.08 9.96 6.48
C VAL A 108 -6.45 10.51 7.75
N TYR A 109 -6.26 9.65 8.72
CA TYR A 109 -5.57 9.97 9.97
C TYR A 109 -4.31 9.11 10.09
N GLU A 110 -3.18 9.75 10.31
CA GLU A 110 -1.94 9.05 10.58
C GLU A 110 -1.89 8.65 12.04
N LYS A 111 -1.52 7.40 12.29
CA LYS A 111 -1.26 6.89 13.62
C LYS A 111 0.17 6.38 13.71
N SER A 112 0.92 6.98 14.61
CA SER A 112 2.25 6.51 14.96
C SER A 112 2.34 6.55 16.48
N TYR A 113 2.44 5.40 17.11
CA TYR A 113 2.58 5.35 18.55
C TYR A 113 3.51 4.21 18.97
N HIS A 114 4.12 4.45 20.10
CA HIS A 114 5.06 3.56 20.73
C HIS A 114 4.35 2.85 21.88
N THR A 115 4.21 1.54 21.76
CA THR A 115 3.71 0.72 22.84
C THR A 115 4.89 0.10 23.59
N ALA A 116 5.19 0.63 24.76
CA ALA A 116 6.11 -0.01 25.68
C ALA A 116 5.40 -1.20 26.34
N ASN A 117 5.79 -2.40 25.96
CA ASN A 117 5.40 -3.57 26.72
C ASN A 117 6.44 -3.81 27.81
N SER A 118 6.00 -4.05 29.05
CA SER A 118 6.82 -4.09 30.25
C SER A 118 7.99 -5.10 30.24
N LYS A 119 8.12 -5.93 29.24
CA LYS A 119 9.17 -6.96 29.14
C LYS A 119 9.98 -6.93 27.87
N ALA A 120 9.63 -6.16 26.92
CA ALA A 120 10.39 -6.11 25.70
C ALA A 120 10.51 -4.67 25.30
N SER A 121 11.63 -4.32 25.08
CA SER A 121 11.91 -3.62 23.86
C SER A 121 10.63 -3.21 23.11
N TYR A 122 10.41 -2.08 22.95
CA TYR A 122 9.69 -1.19 22.09
C TYR A 122 8.95 -1.86 20.92
N ALA A 123 7.64 -1.95 21.00
CA ALA A 123 6.79 -2.21 19.87
C ALA A 123 6.36 -0.87 19.23
N TRP A 124 6.56 -0.76 17.94
CA TRP A 124 6.16 0.41 17.16
C TRP A 124 4.96 0.04 16.30
N GLU A 125 3.93 0.84 16.40
CA GLU A 125 2.80 0.75 15.50
C GLU A 125 2.73 2.02 14.67
N THR A 126 2.76 1.86 13.35
CA THR A 126 2.58 2.97 12.41
C THR A 126 1.51 2.59 11.41
N GLY A 127 0.72 3.55 11.00
CA GLY A 127 -0.29 3.28 10.01
C GLY A 127 -1.20 4.47 9.77
N LYS A 128 -2.20 4.22 8.96
CA LYS A 128 -3.20 5.20 8.60
C LYS A 128 -4.58 4.60 8.82
N GLN A 129 -5.51 5.42 9.28
CA GLN A 129 -6.93 5.10 9.28
C GLN A 129 -7.62 5.89 8.19
N TYR A 130 -8.35 5.17 7.35
CA TYR A 130 -9.14 5.76 6.28
C TYR A 130 -10.62 5.69 6.67
N TYR A 131 -11.24 6.86 6.78
CA TYR A 131 -12.66 6.99 7.05
C TYR A 131 -13.37 7.27 5.74
N ILE A 132 -14.17 6.32 5.30
CA ILE A 132 -14.98 6.46 4.09
C ILE A 132 -16.39 6.82 4.55
N GLU A 133 -16.82 7.99 4.19
CA GLU A 133 -18.05 8.62 4.66
C GLU A 133 -19.02 8.91 3.51
N TRP A 134 -20.28 8.87 3.82
CA TRP A 134 -21.35 9.20 2.90
C TRP A 134 -22.43 10.09 3.50
#